data_8356d50a601d2ed2473e08e82608576a
#
_entry.id   8356d50a601d2ed2473e08e82608576a
#
_cell.length_a   1.000
_cell.length_b   1.000
_cell.length_c   1.000
_cell.angle_alpha   90.00
_cell.angle_beta   90.00
_cell.angle_gamma   90.00
#
_symmetry.space_group_name_H-M   'P 1'
#
loop_
_entity.id
_entity.type
_entity.pdbx_description
1 polymer ?
#
loop_
_entity_poly.entity_id
_entity_poly.type
_entity_poly.pdbx_seq_one_letter_code
_entity_poly.pdbx_strand_id
1 'polypeptide(L)'
;SEMCIRDRYDTVKGSDYIGDQDAIEYMCSEGPQAVFELEHMGLPFSRTDTGRIYQRPFGGQSKNFGEGGQAARTCAAADRTGHALLHTLYQANVAADTTFLNEWFAIDLVKNQDGVVTGVIAMDIESGEIAHIVSKATVLATGGAGRIYASTTNALMCTGDGFGMALRAGVPVQDMEMWQFHPTGIYGAGTLVTEGCRGEGGYLINKDGERF
;
A
#
# COMPACT_ATOMS: atom_id res chain seq x y z
N SER A 1 -17.25 -0.70 -16.95
CA SER A 1 -17.96 -1.96 -16.64
C SER A 1 -18.77 -1.79 -15.35
N GLU A 2 -19.81 -2.58 -15.13
CA GLU A 2 -20.59 -2.54 -13.86
C GLU A 2 -19.72 -2.75 -12.61
N MET A 3 -18.63 -3.47 -12.74
CA MET A 3 -17.69 -3.72 -11.64
C MET A 3 -17.02 -2.44 -11.19
N CYS A 4 -16.55 -1.62 -12.12
CA CYS A 4 -15.92 -0.33 -11.79
C CYS A 4 -16.90 0.63 -11.07
N ILE A 5 -18.17 0.62 -11.45
CA ILE A 5 -19.20 1.46 -10.80
C ILE A 5 -19.39 1.04 -9.33
N ARG A 6 -19.42 -0.27 -9.05
CA ARG A 6 -19.55 -0.78 -7.68
C ARG A 6 -18.29 -0.51 -6.85
N ASP A 7 -17.11 -0.66 -7.44
CA ASP A 7 -15.85 -0.33 -6.77
C ASP A 7 -15.76 1.15 -6.43
N ARG A 8 -16.17 2.03 -7.34
CA ARG A 8 -16.28 3.49 -7.07
C ARG A 8 -17.23 3.78 -5.92
N TYR A 9 -18.42 3.19 -5.94
CA TYR A 9 -19.41 3.37 -4.87
C TYR A 9 -18.85 2.96 -3.51
N ASP A 10 -18.28 1.77 -3.42
CA ASP A 10 -17.70 1.26 -2.17
C ASP A 10 -16.52 2.11 -1.69
N THR A 11 -15.67 2.60 -2.61
CA THR A 11 -14.53 3.44 -2.26
C THR A 11 -14.97 4.84 -1.81
N VAL A 12 -15.89 5.47 -2.50
CA VAL A 12 -16.45 6.78 -2.10
C VAL A 12 -17.13 6.68 -0.74
N LYS A 13 -17.94 5.63 -0.54
CA LYS A 13 -18.60 5.39 0.74
C LYS A 13 -17.60 5.06 1.86
N GLY A 14 -16.60 4.24 1.57
CA GLY A 14 -15.56 3.86 2.53
C GLY A 14 -14.65 5.00 2.96
N SER A 15 -14.53 6.05 2.12
CA SER A 15 -13.83 7.29 2.45
C SER A 15 -14.73 8.34 3.10
N ASP A 16 -15.91 7.98 3.59
CA ASP A 16 -16.91 8.90 4.15
C ASP A 16 -17.23 10.10 3.23
N TYR A 17 -17.17 9.89 1.92
CA TYR A 17 -17.42 10.89 0.86
C TYR A 17 -16.43 12.07 0.83
N ILE A 18 -15.30 11.98 1.54
CA ILE A 18 -14.27 13.04 1.56
C ILE A 18 -13.11 12.76 0.59
N GLY A 19 -13.04 11.56 0.00
CA GLY A 19 -12.02 11.22 -0.98
C GLY A 19 -12.18 11.98 -2.30
N ASP A 20 -11.05 12.23 -2.98
CA ASP A 20 -11.04 12.80 -4.32
C ASP A 20 -11.71 11.83 -5.30
N GLN A 21 -12.89 12.23 -5.81
CA GLN A 21 -13.72 11.34 -6.63
C GLN A 21 -13.15 11.11 -8.02
N ASP A 22 -12.39 12.05 -8.58
CA ASP A 22 -11.73 11.87 -9.87
C ASP A 22 -10.58 10.87 -9.76
N ALA A 23 -9.80 10.94 -8.67
CA ALA A 23 -8.77 9.96 -8.36
C ALA A 23 -9.36 8.56 -8.10
N ILE A 24 -10.49 8.47 -7.39
CA ILE A 24 -11.21 7.21 -7.15
C ILE A 24 -11.72 6.63 -8.46
N GLU A 25 -12.29 7.44 -9.35
CA GLU A 25 -12.75 7.00 -10.67
C GLU A 25 -11.61 6.43 -11.49
N TYR A 26 -10.49 7.14 -11.57
CA TYR A 26 -9.30 6.71 -12.28
C TYR A 26 -8.78 5.38 -11.72
N MET A 27 -8.59 5.30 -10.42
CA MET A 27 -8.11 4.07 -9.76
C MET A 27 -9.01 2.86 -10.05
N CYS A 28 -10.32 3.02 -9.94
CA CYS A 28 -11.27 1.92 -10.18
C CYS A 28 -11.37 1.52 -11.65
N SER A 29 -11.16 2.46 -12.58
CA SER A 29 -11.18 2.16 -14.02
C SER A 29 -9.91 1.43 -14.48
N GLU A 30 -8.75 1.82 -13.95
CA GLU A 30 -7.45 1.25 -14.30
C GLU A 30 -7.12 -0.05 -13.53
N GLY A 31 -7.76 -0.27 -12.40
CA GLY A 31 -7.51 -1.43 -11.54
C GLY A 31 -7.49 -2.79 -12.25
N PRO A 32 -8.46 -3.12 -13.12
CA PRO A 32 -8.45 -4.38 -13.86
C PRO A 32 -7.23 -4.52 -14.77
N GLN A 33 -6.82 -3.45 -15.45
CA GLN A 33 -5.65 -3.46 -16.33
C GLN A 33 -4.36 -3.66 -15.53
N ALA A 34 -4.22 -2.99 -14.39
CA ALA A 34 -3.07 -3.15 -13.50
C ALA A 34 -2.92 -4.59 -12.98
N VAL A 35 -4.03 -5.29 -12.71
CA VAL A 35 -3.99 -6.71 -12.32
C VAL A 35 -3.45 -7.59 -13.46
N PHE A 36 -3.88 -7.36 -14.70
CA PHE A 36 -3.36 -8.10 -15.86
C PHE A 36 -1.90 -7.79 -16.15
N GLU A 37 -1.47 -6.55 -15.98
CA GLU A 37 -0.06 -6.17 -16.12
C GLU A 37 0.83 -6.91 -15.11
N LEU A 38 0.41 -6.97 -13.84
CA LEU A 38 1.11 -7.73 -12.82
C LEU A 38 1.13 -9.23 -13.11
N GLU A 39 0.03 -9.79 -13.62
CA GLU A 39 -0.01 -11.18 -14.08
C GLU A 39 0.98 -11.44 -15.22
N HIS A 40 1.04 -10.56 -16.21
CA HIS A 40 1.97 -10.66 -17.33
C HIS A 40 3.44 -10.50 -16.90
N MET A 41 3.70 -9.76 -15.81
CA MET A 41 5.02 -9.70 -15.18
C MET A 41 5.36 -10.99 -14.41
N GLY A 42 4.42 -11.91 -14.25
CA GLY A 42 4.62 -13.21 -13.60
C GLY A 42 4.09 -13.31 -12.17
N LEU A 43 3.21 -12.39 -11.72
CA LEU A 43 2.61 -12.48 -10.39
C LEU A 43 1.69 -13.71 -10.33
N PRO A 44 1.98 -14.68 -9.41
CA PRO A 44 1.26 -15.95 -9.34
C PRO A 44 -0.05 -15.80 -8.56
N PHE A 45 -1.02 -15.09 -9.11
CA PHE A 45 -2.35 -15.04 -8.50
C PHE A 45 -2.94 -16.44 -8.30
N SER A 46 -3.63 -16.66 -7.19
CA SER A 46 -4.41 -17.86 -6.96
C SER A 46 -5.46 -18.03 -8.06
N ARG A 47 -5.75 -19.29 -8.41
CA ARG A 47 -6.69 -19.63 -9.49
C ARG A 47 -7.89 -20.39 -8.96
N THR A 48 -9.02 -20.19 -9.61
CA THR A 48 -10.19 -21.05 -9.48
C THR A 48 -9.96 -22.36 -10.24
N ASP A 49 -10.81 -23.36 -10.01
CA ASP A 49 -10.78 -24.63 -10.75
C ASP A 49 -10.97 -24.45 -12.27
N THR A 50 -11.55 -23.34 -12.69
CA THR A 50 -11.72 -22.97 -14.10
C THR A 50 -10.55 -22.17 -14.68
N GLY A 51 -9.47 -21.97 -13.91
CA GLY A 51 -8.26 -21.26 -14.32
C GLY A 51 -8.34 -19.72 -14.27
N ARG A 52 -9.47 -19.15 -13.82
CA ARG A 52 -9.60 -17.70 -13.65
C ARG A 52 -8.86 -17.23 -12.41
N ILE A 53 -8.43 -15.96 -12.38
CA ILE A 53 -7.87 -15.34 -11.17
C ILE A 53 -8.89 -15.44 -10.05
N TYR A 54 -8.46 -16.01 -8.92
CA TYR A 54 -9.30 -16.11 -7.74
C TYR A 54 -9.53 -14.73 -7.13
N GLN A 55 -10.76 -14.44 -6.81
CA GLN A 55 -11.18 -13.22 -6.13
C GLN A 55 -11.78 -13.58 -4.77
N ARG A 56 -11.19 -13.04 -3.71
CA ARG A 56 -11.64 -13.26 -2.34
C ARG A 56 -12.58 -12.16 -1.87
N PRO A 57 -13.52 -12.45 -0.96
CA PRO A 57 -14.26 -11.41 -0.26
C PRO A 57 -13.31 -10.58 0.62
N PHE A 58 -13.55 -9.28 0.64
CA PHE A 58 -12.75 -8.35 1.44
C PHE A 58 -13.65 -7.29 2.09
N GLY A 59 -13.21 -6.76 3.25
CA GLY A 59 -13.95 -5.72 3.97
C GLY A 59 -14.17 -4.47 3.11
N GLY A 60 -15.36 -3.89 3.19
CA GLY A 60 -15.73 -2.70 2.42
C GLY A 60 -16.21 -2.97 1.00
N GLN A 61 -15.99 -4.15 0.43
CA GLN A 61 -16.52 -4.52 -0.88
C GLN A 61 -17.93 -5.11 -0.74
N SER A 62 -18.93 -4.43 -1.33
CA SER A 62 -20.33 -4.81 -1.17
C SER A 62 -20.98 -5.31 -2.48
N LYS A 63 -22.01 -6.12 -2.33
CA LYS A 63 -22.93 -6.46 -3.42
C LYS A 63 -24.01 -5.39 -3.52
N ASN A 64 -24.50 -5.15 -4.75
CA ASN A 64 -25.67 -4.31 -4.99
C ASN A 64 -25.67 -2.97 -4.23
N PHE A 65 -24.54 -2.25 -4.27
CA PHE A 65 -24.39 -0.92 -3.62
C PHE A 65 -24.68 -0.94 -2.11
N GLY A 66 -24.14 -1.94 -1.42
CA GLY A 66 -24.29 -2.09 0.04
C GLY A 66 -25.38 -3.07 0.46
N GLU A 67 -26.19 -3.58 -0.47
CA GLU A 67 -27.19 -4.59 -0.22
C GLU A 67 -26.68 -6.00 -0.57
N GLY A 68 -27.08 -7.02 0.17
CA GLY A 68 -26.77 -8.41 -0.15
C GLY A 68 -25.40 -8.94 0.28
N GLY A 69 -24.73 -8.28 1.20
CA GLY A 69 -23.51 -8.77 1.84
C GLY A 69 -22.21 -8.47 1.07
N GLN A 70 -21.14 -9.17 1.44
CA GLN A 70 -19.78 -8.96 0.93
C GLN A 70 -19.61 -9.43 -0.52
N ALA A 71 -18.90 -8.65 -1.33
CA ALA A 71 -18.50 -9.03 -2.68
C ALA A 71 -17.08 -9.62 -2.69
N ALA A 72 -16.82 -10.54 -3.60
CA ALA A 72 -15.50 -11.12 -3.84
C ALA A 72 -14.90 -10.51 -5.11
N ARG A 73 -14.14 -9.42 -4.95
CA ARG A 73 -13.49 -8.70 -6.07
C ARG A 73 -11.99 -8.53 -5.91
N THR A 74 -11.43 -8.85 -4.73
CA THR A 74 -10.01 -8.68 -4.45
C THR A 74 -9.21 -9.84 -5.01
N CYS A 75 -8.38 -9.57 -6.01
CA CYS A 75 -7.42 -10.53 -6.56
C CYS A 75 -6.32 -10.81 -5.53
N ALA A 76 -6.00 -12.07 -5.31
CA ALA A 76 -5.06 -12.45 -4.26
C ALA A 76 -4.16 -13.63 -4.68
N ALA A 77 -2.96 -13.66 -4.09
CA ALA A 77 -2.07 -14.82 -4.08
C ALA A 77 -2.06 -15.40 -2.66
N ALA A 78 -3.09 -16.19 -2.33
CA ALA A 78 -3.37 -16.67 -0.98
C ALA A 78 -3.30 -15.52 0.07
N ASP A 79 -2.62 -15.72 1.20
CA ASP A 79 -2.40 -14.67 2.21
C ASP A 79 -1.01 -14.03 2.11
N ARG A 80 -0.40 -14.10 0.92
CA ARG A 80 0.95 -13.59 0.62
C ARG A 80 0.99 -12.70 -0.61
N THR A 81 -0.09 -12.01 -0.94
CA THR A 81 -0.19 -11.18 -2.15
C THR A 81 0.88 -10.10 -2.21
N GLY A 82 1.14 -9.40 -1.09
CA GLY A 82 2.18 -8.38 -1.01
C GLY A 82 3.58 -8.95 -1.22
N HIS A 83 3.88 -10.11 -0.63
CA HIS A 83 5.16 -10.80 -0.85
C HIS A 83 5.34 -11.21 -2.32
N ALA A 84 4.32 -11.79 -2.94
CA ALA A 84 4.36 -12.17 -4.36
C ALA A 84 4.54 -10.95 -5.27
N LEU A 85 3.84 -9.84 -4.98
CA LEU A 85 3.96 -8.58 -5.69
C LEU A 85 5.40 -8.04 -5.63
N LEU A 86 5.98 -7.97 -4.43
CA LEU A 86 7.34 -7.48 -4.22
C LEU A 86 8.35 -8.29 -5.04
N HIS A 87 8.30 -9.63 -4.98
CA HIS A 87 9.22 -10.48 -5.72
C HIS A 87 9.03 -10.38 -7.23
N THR A 88 7.80 -10.27 -7.72
CA THR A 88 7.52 -10.08 -9.15
C THR A 88 8.10 -8.77 -9.66
N LEU A 89 7.86 -7.66 -8.94
CA LEU A 89 8.39 -6.36 -9.31
C LEU A 89 9.91 -6.28 -9.18
N TYR A 90 10.48 -6.93 -8.18
CA TYR A 90 11.94 -7.03 -8.05
C TYR A 90 12.57 -7.73 -9.25
N GLN A 91 12.02 -8.88 -9.66
CA GLN A 91 12.50 -9.60 -10.85
C GLN A 91 12.38 -8.76 -12.13
N ALA A 92 11.27 -8.03 -12.30
CA ALA A 92 11.10 -7.13 -13.44
C ALA A 92 12.15 -6.01 -13.44
N ASN A 93 12.48 -5.45 -12.29
CA ASN A 93 13.53 -4.45 -12.14
C ASN A 93 14.92 -5.02 -12.45
N VAL A 94 15.23 -6.23 -11.97
CA VAL A 94 16.50 -6.90 -12.31
C VAL A 94 16.62 -7.13 -13.82
N ALA A 95 15.53 -7.55 -14.48
CA ALA A 95 15.51 -7.72 -15.93
C ALA A 95 15.68 -6.40 -16.70
N ALA A 96 15.35 -5.27 -16.09
CA ALA A 96 15.52 -3.92 -16.65
C ALA A 96 16.86 -3.27 -16.28
N ASP A 97 17.80 -4.01 -15.69
CA ASP A 97 19.10 -3.51 -15.22
C ASP A 97 18.99 -2.33 -14.24
N THR A 98 17.94 -2.33 -13.41
CA THR A 98 17.76 -1.30 -12.37
C THR A 98 18.86 -1.41 -11.31
N THR A 99 19.55 -0.32 -11.03
CA THR A 99 20.52 -0.26 -9.94
C THR A 99 19.82 -0.18 -8.59
N PHE A 100 20.10 -1.13 -7.71
CA PHE A 100 19.63 -1.15 -6.33
C PHE A 100 20.73 -0.68 -5.39
N LEU A 101 20.44 0.31 -4.57
CA LEU A 101 21.28 0.75 -3.47
C LEU A 101 20.70 0.19 -2.17
N ASN A 102 21.00 -1.07 -1.89
CA ASN A 102 20.52 -1.74 -0.69
C ASN A 102 21.25 -1.20 0.55
N GLU A 103 20.52 -1.06 1.66
CA GLU A 103 21.06 -0.56 2.93
C GLU A 103 21.60 0.87 2.84
N TRP A 104 21.04 1.67 1.94
CA TRP A 104 21.29 3.10 1.86
C TRP A 104 20.14 3.86 2.51
N PHE A 105 20.49 4.80 3.38
CA PHE A 105 19.55 5.67 4.07
C PHE A 105 19.46 7.02 3.34
N ALA A 106 18.29 7.33 2.77
CA ALA A 106 18.04 8.62 2.15
C ALA A 106 17.86 9.69 3.24
N ILE A 107 18.71 10.71 3.23
CA ILE A 107 18.76 11.76 4.26
C ILE A 107 17.88 12.93 3.85
N ASP A 108 18.14 13.52 2.67
CA ASP A 108 17.43 14.71 2.18
C ASP A 108 17.36 14.78 0.66
N LEU A 109 16.39 15.56 0.16
CA LEU A 109 16.29 15.95 -1.24
C LEU A 109 17.27 17.10 -1.53
N VAL A 110 17.95 17.01 -2.68
CA VAL A 110 18.82 18.09 -3.18
C VAL A 110 18.06 18.95 -4.17
N LYS A 111 18.09 20.25 -3.98
CA LYS A 111 17.48 21.24 -4.89
C LYS A 111 18.53 22.17 -5.48
N ASN A 112 18.34 22.53 -6.74
CA ASN A 112 19.13 23.58 -7.36
C ASN A 112 18.64 24.99 -6.95
N GLN A 113 19.26 26.02 -7.49
CA GLN A 113 18.91 27.42 -7.18
C GLN A 113 17.48 27.80 -7.62
N ASP A 114 16.94 27.10 -8.61
CA ASP A 114 15.57 27.30 -9.10
C ASP A 114 14.52 26.53 -8.27
N GLY A 115 14.95 25.81 -7.24
CA GLY A 115 14.08 24.99 -6.39
C GLY A 115 13.71 23.62 -6.97
N VAL A 116 14.28 23.22 -8.10
CA VAL A 116 14.03 21.92 -8.73
C VAL A 116 14.83 20.83 -8.01
N VAL A 117 14.18 19.71 -7.69
CA VAL A 117 14.85 18.54 -7.11
C VAL A 117 15.76 17.90 -8.15
N THR A 118 17.02 17.73 -7.81
CA THR A 118 18.07 17.19 -8.69
C THR A 118 18.68 15.89 -8.18
N GLY A 119 18.16 15.35 -7.10
CA GLY A 119 18.62 14.09 -6.52
C GLY A 119 18.39 14.01 -5.03
N VAL A 120 19.09 13.10 -4.40
CA VAL A 120 19.04 12.85 -2.95
C VAL A 120 20.45 12.78 -2.36
N ILE A 121 20.59 13.19 -1.09
CA ILE A 121 21.74 12.82 -0.26
C ILE A 121 21.37 11.52 0.44
N ALA A 122 22.23 10.53 0.32
CA ALA A 122 22.05 9.24 0.97
C ALA A 122 23.35 8.77 1.64
N MET A 123 23.20 7.95 2.65
CA MET A 123 24.29 7.36 3.41
C MET A 123 24.27 5.85 3.25
N ASP A 124 25.38 5.28 2.89
CA ASP A 124 25.62 3.84 3.02
C ASP A 124 25.67 3.48 4.51
N ILE A 125 24.77 2.61 4.97
CA ILE A 125 24.64 2.29 6.41
C ILE A 125 25.84 1.48 6.89
N GLU A 126 26.47 0.66 6.05
CA GLU A 126 27.62 -0.17 6.42
C GLU A 126 28.89 0.66 6.59
N SER A 127 29.21 1.48 5.61
CA SER A 127 30.47 2.28 5.60
C SER A 127 30.34 3.65 6.26
N GLY A 128 29.12 4.19 6.36
CA GLY A 128 28.88 5.58 6.76
C GLY A 128 29.21 6.62 5.68
N GLU A 129 29.54 6.17 4.47
CA GLU A 129 29.81 7.07 3.35
C GLU A 129 28.56 7.85 2.94
N ILE A 130 28.70 9.15 2.72
CA ILE A 130 27.61 10.01 2.25
C ILE A 130 27.83 10.32 0.77
N ALA A 131 26.79 10.07 -0.04
CA ALA A 131 26.82 10.34 -1.47
C ALA A 131 25.67 11.25 -1.91
N HIS A 132 25.92 12.05 -2.93
CA HIS A 132 24.89 12.76 -3.69
C HIS A 132 24.51 11.92 -4.91
N ILE A 133 23.33 11.37 -4.90
CA ILE A 133 22.76 10.58 -6.01
C ILE A 133 21.99 11.54 -6.90
N VAL A 134 22.59 11.90 -8.04
CA VAL A 134 22.00 12.84 -9.01
C VAL A 134 20.92 12.15 -9.85
N SER A 135 19.76 12.79 -10.01
CA SER A 135 18.67 12.28 -10.83
C SER A 135 17.92 13.39 -11.55
N LYS A 136 17.34 13.06 -12.70
CA LYS A 136 16.47 13.98 -13.46
C LYS A 136 15.07 14.07 -12.85
N ALA A 137 14.63 13.01 -12.19
CA ALA A 137 13.36 12.92 -11.46
C ALA A 137 13.56 12.03 -10.23
N THR A 138 12.92 12.39 -9.14
CA THR A 138 12.96 11.63 -7.88
C THR A 138 11.54 11.26 -7.48
N VAL A 139 11.29 9.96 -7.27
CA VAL A 139 10.02 9.45 -6.76
C VAL A 139 10.18 9.11 -5.29
N LEU A 140 9.37 9.72 -4.43
CA LEU A 140 9.27 9.34 -3.02
C LEU A 140 8.22 8.23 -2.88
N ALA A 141 8.68 7.02 -2.60
CA ALA A 141 7.84 5.84 -2.37
C ALA A 141 8.23 5.15 -1.05
N THR A 142 8.47 5.95 -0.01
CA THR A 142 9.05 5.54 1.27
C THR A 142 8.07 4.86 2.23
N GLY A 143 6.84 4.60 1.77
CA GLY A 143 5.80 3.97 2.58
C GLY A 143 5.25 4.88 3.67
N GLY A 144 4.64 4.26 4.67
CA GLY A 144 3.95 4.96 5.75
C GLY A 144 4.87 5.44 6.88
N ALA A 145 4.26 6.02 7.91
CA ALA A 145 4.95 6.58 9.06
C ALA A 145 4.37 6.08 10.40
N GLY A 146 3.79 4.87 10.43
CA GLY A 146 3.11 4.35 11.63
C GLY A 146 4.03 4.21 12.84
N ARG A 147 5.35 4.19 12.66
CA ARG A 147 6.34 4.13 13.75
C ARG A 147 6.52 5.43 14.54
N ILE A 148 5.87 6.50 14.14
CA ILE A 148 5.79 7.71 14.99
C ILE A 148 4.87 7.50 16.21
N TYR A 149 4.02 6.47 16.21
CA TYR A 149 3.15 6.11 17.32
C TYR A 149 3.79 5.08 18.23
N ALA A 150 3.55 5.20 19.54
CA ALA A 150 4.09 4.29 20.54
C ALA A 150 3.59 2.85 20.37
N SER A 151 2.36 2.68 19.89
CA SER A 151 1.77 1.37 19.60
C SER A 151 1.39 1.30 18.14
N THR A 152 1.97 0.35 17.42
CA THR A 152 1.79 0.22 15.96
C THR A 152 2.09 -1.21 15.51
N THR A 153 1.40 -1.64 14.45
CA THR A 153 1.65 -2.90 13.74
C THR A 153 2.52 -2.74 12.51
N ASN A 154 2.94 -1.50 12.19
CA ASN A 154 3.78 -1.22 11.02
C ASN A 154 5.18 -1.80 11.17
N ALA A 155 5.80 -2.12 10.04
CA ALA A 155 7.20 -2.51 9.97
C ALA A 155 8.12 -1.42 10.56
N LEU A 156 9.28 -1.83 11.08
CA LEU A 156 10.24 -0.93 11.75
C LEU A 156 10.73 0.21 10.83
N MET A 157 10.72 0.00 9.53
CA MET A 157 11.13 0.99 8.53
C MET A 157 10.09 2.09 8.25
N CYS A 158 8.87 1.96 8.76
CA CYS A 158 7.80 2.94 8.53
C CYS A 158 7.94 4.15 9.46
N THR A 159 9.03 4.87 9.35
CA THR A 159 9.46 5.94 10.28
C THR A 159 9.04 7.35 9.83
N GLY A 160 8.55 7.51 8.60
CA GLY A 160 8.08 8.80 8.08
C GLY A 160 9.19 9.69 7.53
N ASP A 161 10.37 9.15 7.27
CA ASP A 161 11.51 9.93 6.75
C ASP A 161 11.20 10.62 5.43
N GLY A 162 10.41 9.98 4.54
CA GLY A 162 9.98 10.59 3.28
C GLY A 162 9.15 11.85 3.47
N PHE A 163 8.24 11.86 4.45
CA PHE A 163 7.50 13.07 4.82
C PHE A 163 8.43 14.15 5.38
N GLY A 164 9.39 13.76 6.22
CA GLY A 164 10.40 14.66 6.76
C GLY A 164 11.24 15.31 5.65
N MET A 165 11.72 14.52 4.68
CA MET A 165 12.48 15.02 3.52
C MET A 165 11.64 15.99 2.68
N ALA A 166 10.37 15.66 2.41
CA ALA A 166 9.46 16.51 1.65
C ALA A 166 9.27 17.87 2.34
N LEU A 167 8.99 17.87 3.65
CA LEU A 167 8.81 19.08 4.44
C LEU A 167 10.07 19.94 4.47
N ARG A 168 11.25 19.36 4.72
CA ARG A 168 12.51 20.09 4.72
C ARG A 168 12.85 20.69 3.34
N ALA A 169 12.45 19.99 2.28
CA ALA A 169 12.61 20.49 0.91
C ALA A 169 11.57 21.56 0.51
N GLY A 170 10.58 21.86 1.38
CA GLY A 170 9.50 22.80 1.09
C GLY A 170 8.47 22.25 0.09
N VAL A 171 8.38 20.93 -0.05
CA VAL A 171 7.32 20.28 -0.82
C VAL A 171 6.04 20.25 0.03
N PRO A 172 4.89 20.69 -0.49
CA PRO A 172 3.65 20.66 0.27
C PRO A 172 3.23 19.23 0.57
N VAL A 173 2.67 19.02 1.75
CA VAL A 173 2.03 17.77 2.19
C VAL A 173 0.58 18.05 2.52
N GLN A 174 -0.28 17.05 2.35
CA GLN A 174 -1.72 17.18 2.62
C GLN A 174 -2.24 15.95 3.34
N ASP A 175 -3.42 16.06 3.94
CA ASP A 175 -4.17 14.98 4.58
C ASP A 175 -3.38 14.25 5.68
N MET A 176 -2.51 14.98 6.37
CA MET A 176 -1.58 14.40 7.37
C MET A 176 -2.30 13.84 8.61
N GLU A 177 -3.56 14.20 8.81
CA GLU A 177 -4.45 13.64 9.83
C GLU A 177 -5.07 12.30 9.43
N MET A 178 -5.06 11.95 8.14
CA MET A 178 -5.70 10.75 7.60
C MET A 178 -4.82 9.51 7.80
N TRP A 179 -4.86 8.98 9.01
CA TRP A 179 -4.17 7.75 9.37
C TRP A 179 -5.12 6.58 9.38
N GLN A 180 -4.80 5.54 8.61
CA GLN A 180 -5.55 4.28 8.68
C GLN A 180 -4.87 3.33 9.66
N PHE A 181 -5.57 3.02 10.74
CA PHE A 181 -5.15 2.01 11.71
C PHE A 181 -5.75 0.65 11.35
N HIS A 182 -4.97 -0.44 11.53
CA HIS A 182 -5.53 -1.77 11.38
C HIS A 182 -6.55 -2.03 12.50
N PRO A 183 -7.78 -2.48 12.18
CA PRO A 183 -8.87 -2.59 13.17
C PRO A 183 -8.65 -3.71 14.19
N THR A 184 -7.73 -4.65 13.95
CA THR A 184 -7.53 -5.81 14.82
C THR A 184 -6.05 -6.04 15.07
N GLY A 185 -5.59 -5.77 16.27
CA GLY A 185 -4.23 -6.03 16.73
C GLY A 185 -4.22 -6.79 18.05
N ILE A 186 -3.17 -7.56 18.29
CA ILE A 186 -2.94 -8.25 19.56
C ILE A 186 -2.26 -7.26 20.51
N TYR A 187 -2.97 -6.91 21.59
CA TYR A 187 -2.44 -5.97 22.60
C TYR A 187 -1.11 -6.46 23.18
N GLY A 188 -0.16 -5.56 23.28
CA GLY A 188 1.18 -5.82 23.82
C GLY A 188 2.15 -6.53 22.88
N ALA A 189 1.68 -7.25 21.86
CA ALA A 189 2.54 -7.96 20.92
C ALA A 189 2.90 -7.14 19.67
N GLY A 190 2.14 -6.08 19.35
CA GLY A 190 2.32 -5.29 18.14
C GLY A 190 2.08 -6.08 16.84
N THR A 191 1.36 -7.19 16.93
CA THR A 191 1.04 -8.08 15.79
C THR A 191 -0.40 -7.88 15.39
N LEU A 192 -0.64 -7.74 14.07
CA LEU A 192 -2.01 -7.68 13.54
C LEU A 192 -2.60 -9.07 13.33
N VAL A 193 -3.92 -9.17 13.44
CA VAL A 193 -4.69 -10.31 12.94
C VAL A 193 -5.14 -9.96 11.52
N THR A 194 -4.78 -10.81 10.54
CA THR A 194 -5.05 -10.52 9.12
C THR A 194 -6.54 -10.24 8.86
N GLU A 195 -6.82 -9.25 8.04
CA GLU A 195 -8.17 -8.94 7.53
C GLU A 195 -8.84 -10.16 6.90
N GLY A 196 -8.04 -11.07 6.32
CA GLY A 196 -8.50 -12.33 5.76
C GLY A 196 -9.34 -13.16 6.71
N CYS A 197 -9.01 -13.14 8.00
CA CYS A 197 -9.81 -13.88 9.00
C CYS A 197 -11.28 -13.45 9.02
N ARG A 198 -11.56 -12.15 8.91
CA ARG A 198 -12.93 -11.65 8.84
C ARG A 198 -13.58 -11.93 7.49
N GLY A 199 -12.80 -11.84 6.40
CA GLY A 199 -13.24 -12.20 5.06
C GLY A 199 -13.70 -13.66 4.95
N GLU A 200 -13.05 -14.55 5.69
CA GLU A 200 -13.38 -16.00 5.76
C GLU A 200 -14.47 -16.31 6.82
N GLY A 201 -15.09 -15.29 7.40
CA GLY A 201 -16.22 -15.46 8.35
C GLY A 201 -15.83 -15.42 9.83
N GLY A 202 -14.56 -15.10 10.16
CA GLY A 202 -14.13 -14.87 11.53
C GLY A 202 -14.78 -13.63 12.15
N TYR A 203 -15.03 -13.67 13.45
CA TYR A 203 -15.57 -12.56 14.23
C TYR A 203 -14.92 -12.48 15.61
N LEU A 204 -14.95 -11.29 16.19
CA LEU A 204 -14.43 -11.06 17.53
C LEU A 204 -15.52 -11.33 18.57
N ILE A 205 -15.12 -11.91 19.68
CA ILE A 205 -15.97 -12.13 20.85
C ILE A 205 -15.30 -11.52 22.09
N ASN A 206 -16.11 -10.98 23.00
CA ASN A 206 -15.64 -10.51 24.30
C ASN A 206 -15.44 -11.68 25.27
N LYS A 207 -15.01 -11.38 26.51
CA LYS A 207 -14.81 -12.38 27.58
C LYS A 207 -16.09 -13.11 27.99
N ASP A 208 -17.25 -12.55 27.70
CA ASP A 208 -18.58 -13.09 28.05
C ASP A 208 -19.16 -13.93 26.90
N GLY A 209 -18.41 -14.10 25.80
CA GLY A 209 -18.79 -14.87 24.61
C GLY A 209 -19.68 -14.12 23.63
N GLU A 210 -19.87 -12.84 23.80
CA GLU A 210 -20.70 -12.00 22.94
C GLU A 210 -19.86 -11.45 21.77
N ARG A 211 -20.44 -11.44 20.60
CA ARG A 211 -19.86 -10.81 19.41
C ARG A 211 -19.99 -9.29 19.51
N PHE A 212 -18.92 -8.57 19.18
CA PHE A 212 -18.92 -7.11 19.13
C PHE A 212 -18.29 -6.57 17.83
#